data_86ee2b543315287f52c5a35943ae192b
#
_entry.id   86ee2b543315287f52c5a35943ae192b
#
_cell.length_a   1.000
_cell.length_b   1.000
_cell.length_c   1.000
_cell.angle_alpha   90.00
_cell.angle_beta   90.00
_cell.angle_gamma   90.00
#
_symmetry.space_group_name_H-M   'P 1'
#
loop_
_entity.id
_entity.type
_entity.pdbx_description
1 polymer ?
#
loop_
_entity_poly.entity_id
_entity_poly.type
_entity_poly.pdbx_seq_one_letter_code
_entity_poly.pdbx_strand_id
1 'polypeptide(L)'
;MPAHRMLHAHPLSADLFASFGSVIEIGNKTGRPVNQGRAQRIKGTRDLAHAAGAAPVVDLYQVETSKLPFTVDCLERHPLSCQIFTPMRCARYLVIVAPTGADDKPDLAHALAFIGSGEQAICYGAGVWHAPMVALDDIVVMTMTMWEFGDARDCEEFWLAPDHGLVVQP
;
A
#
# COMPACT_ATOMS: atom_id res chain seq x y z
N MET A 1 20.95 -23.29 -5.66
CA MET A 1 19.92 -22.68 -6.49
C MET A 1 19.41 -21.47 -5.73
N PRO A 2 19.52 -20.26 -6.26
CA PRO A 2 18.83 -19.12 -5.68
C PRO A 2 17.34 -19.44 -5.68
N ALA A 3 16.69 -19.27 -4.55
CA ALA A 3 15.30 -19.62 -4.39
C ALA A 3 14.50 -18.33 -4.15
N HIS A 4 13.59 -18.03 -5.08
CA HIS A 4 12.58 -17.02 -4.82
C HIS A 4 11.83 -17.37 -3.53
N ARG A 5 11.63 -16.38 -2.68
CA ARG A 5 10.73 -16.54 -1.55
C ARG A 5 9.29 -16.46 -2.03
N MET A 6 8.55 -17.52 -1.75
CA MET A 6 7.12 -17.58 -2.06
C MET A 6 6.32 -16.92 -0.96
N LEU A 7 5.45 -15.99 -1.33
CA LEU A 7 4.49 -15.35 -0.45
C LEU A 7 3.08 -15.83 -0.84
N HIS A 8 2.29 -16.23 0.16
CA HIS A 8 0.86 -16.42 -0.02
C HIS A 8 0.12 -15.13 0.34
N ALA A 9 -0.75 -14.68 -0.55
CA ALA A 9 -1.50 -13.46 -0.31
C ALA A 9 -2.64 -13.73 0.68
N HIS A 10 -2.70 -12.93 1.75
CA HIS A 10 -3.79 -12.94 2.73
C HIS A 10 -4.87 -11.93 2.35
N PRO A 11 -6.13 -12.11 2.75
CA PRO A 11 -7.12 -11.02 2.69
C PRO A 11 -6.58 -9.80 3.45
N LEU A 12 -6.71 -8.61 2.86
CA LEU A 12 -6.30 -7.37 3.53
C LEU A 12 -7.19 -7.14 4.75
N SER A 13 -6.58 -6.97 5.91
CA SER A 13 -7.28 -6.66 7.16
C SER A 13 -6.52 -5.65 7.99
N ALA A 14 -7.24 -4.85 8.77
CA ALA A 14 -6.65 -3.81 9.59
C ALA A 14 -5.65 -4.38 10.61
N ASP A 15 -5.93 -5.54 11.21
CA ASP A 15 -5.08 -6.15 12.23
C ASP A 15 -3.75 -6.65 11.64
N LEU A 16 -3.79 -7.36 10.51
CA LEU A 16 -2.58 -7.89 9.87
C LEU A 16 -1.73 -6.79 9.22
N PHE A 17 -2.35 -5.70 8.79
CA PHE A 17 -1.67 -4.56 8.17
C PHE A 17 -1.17 -3.51 9.17
N ALA A 18 -1.51 -3.61 10.46
CA ALA A 18 -1.28 -2.58 11.48
C ALA A 18 0.18 -2.14 11.62
N SER A 19 1.15 -3.03 11.38
CA SER A 19 2.59 -2.70 11.43
C SER A 19 3.08 -1.88 10.23
N PHE A 20 2.29 -1.80 9.17
CA PHE A 20 2.64 -1.13 7.92
C PHE A 20 1.81 0.13 7.67
N GLY A 21 0.76 0.36 8.45
CA GLY A 21 -0.12 1.50 8.28
C GLY A 21 -1.56 1.21 8.63
N SER A 22 -2.49 1.73 7.83
CA SER A 22 -3.92 1.62 8.13
C SER A 22 -4.71 1.12 6.92
N VAL A 23 -5.70 0.25 7.18
CA VAL A 23 -6.77 -0.06 6.22
C VAL A 23 -7.95 0.87 6.51
N ILE A 24 -8.41 1.58 5.49
CA ILE A 24 -9.52 2.54 5.57
C ILE A 24 -10.73 1.93 4.87
N GLU A 25 -11.67 1.47 5.66
CA GLU A 25 -12.88 0.81 5.20
C GLU A 25 -14.05 1.09 6.14
N ILE A 26 -15.26 0.92 5.66
CA ILE A 26 -16.47 0.98 6.50
C ILE A 26 -16.52 -0.26 7.42
N GLY A 27 -16.44 -1.46 6.83
CA GLY A 27 -16.55 -2.71 7.56
C GLY A 27 -17.74 -2.71 8.53
N ASN A 28 -17.51 -3.13 9.76
CA ASN A 28 -18.53 -3.17 10.83
C ASN A 28 -18.55 -1.90 11.71
N LYS A 29 -17.89 -0.80 11.27
CA LYS A 29 -17.78 0.42 12.06
C LYS A 29 -19.09 1.20 12.07
N THR A 30 -19.47 1.70 13.24
CA THR A 30 -20.61 2.62 13.39
C THR A 30 -20.16 4.05 13.18
N GLY A 31 -20.88 4.78 12.33
CA GLY A 31 -20.63 6.17 12.04
C GLY A 31 -21.38 7.12 12.98
N ARG A 32 -21.01 8.41 12.93
CA ARG A 32 -21.76 9.52 13.52
C ARG A 32 -22.67 10.13 12.45
N PRO A 33 -23.97 10.32 12.70
CA PRO A 33 -24.86 11.01 11.78
C PRO A 33 -24.35 12.43 11.48
N VAL A 34 -24.35 12.82 10.22
CA VAL A 34 -24.02 14.16 9.73
C VAL A 34 -25.01 14.57 8.61
N ASN A 35 -24.93 15.82 8.15
CA ASN A 35 -25.77 16.32 7.06
C ASN A 35 -27.28 16.09 7.32
N GLN A 36 -27.76 16.46 8.50
CA GLN A 36 -29.16 16.28 8.95
C GLN A 36 -29.61 14.80 8.85
N GLY A 37 -28.72 13.84 9.17
CA GLY A 37 -29.01 12.41 9.17
C GLY A 37 -28.89 11.71 7.80
N ARG A 38 -28.56 12.46 6.75
CA ARG A 38 -28.40 11.89 5.38
C ARG A 38 -27.10 11.16 5.14
N ALA A 39 -26.11 11.29 6.05
CA ALA A 39 -24.84 10.60 5.94
C ALA A 39 -24.32 10.14 7.30
N GLN A 40 -23.46 9.12 7.28
CA GLN A 40 -22.72 8.64 8.43
C GLN A 40 -21.24 8.96 8.24
N ARG A 41 -20.64 9.69 9.17
CA ARG A 41 -19.19 9.93 9.18
C ARG A 41 -18.50 8.85 10.00
N ILE A 42 -17.74 8.00 9.32
CA ILE A 42 -16.98 6.91 9.91
C ILE A 42 -15.52 7.35 10.02
N LYS A 43 -14.86 6.99 11.12
CA LYS A 43 -13.44 7.29 11.29
C LYS A 43 -12.60 6.40 10.37
N GLY A 44 -11.82 7.01 9.49
CA GLY A 44 -10.72 6.37 8.78
C GLY A 44 -9.43 6.41 9.62
N THR A 45 -8.30 6.68 8.99
CA THR A 45 -7.03 6.89 9.69
C THR A 45 -6.89 8.31 10.22
N ARG A 46 -5.99 8.51 11.18
CA ARG A 46 -5.49 9.81 11.67
C ARG A 46 -3.97 9.88 11.59
N ASP A 47 -3.34 8.79 11.22
CA ASP A 47 -1.90 8.72 11.05
C ASP A 47 -1.53 9.14 9.63
N LEU A 48 -1.41 10.46 9.46
CA LEU A 48 -1.05 11.12 8.21
C LEU A 48 0.33 11.78 8.40
N ALA A 49 1.29 10.99 8.85
CA ALA A 49 2.64 11.46 9.13
C ALA A 49 3.31 12.01 7.86
N HIS A 50 3.88 13.20 7.96
CA HIS A 50 4.67 13.81 6.90
C HIS A 50 5.69 14.81 7.47
N ALA A 51 6.77 15.05 6.73
CA ALA A 51 7.78 16.03 7.11
C ALA A 51 7.26 17.47 6.95
N ALA A 52 7.68 18.34 7.86
CA ALA A 52 7.33 19.76 7.77
C ALA A 52 7.90 20.39 6.49
N GLY A 53 7.09 21.14 5.78
CA GLY A 53 7.44 21.80 4.53
C GLY A 53 7.13 20.99 3.26
N ALA A 54 6.77 19.72 3.36
CA ALA A 54 6.24 18.97 2.23
C ALA A 54 4.84 19.47 1.86
N ALA A 55 4.52 19.49 0.56
CA ALA A 55 3.23 19.92 0.03
C ALA A 55 2.32 18.72 -0.26
N PRO A 56 1.03 18.78 0.05
CA PRO A 56 0.11 17.70 -0.30
C PRO A 56 -0.09 17.60 -1.80
N VAL A 57 -0.07 16.38 -2.32
CA VAL A 57 -0.36 16.06 -3.72
C VAL A 57 -1.48 15.02 -3.79
N VAL A 58 -2.25 15.09 -4.88
CA VAL A 58 -3.27 14.08 -5.21
C VAL A 58 -3.10 13.73 -6.68
N ASP A 59 -2.66 12.51 -6.95
CA ASP A 59 -2.47 11.99 -8.28
C ASP A 59 -3.43 10.86 -8.60
N LEU A 60 -3.60 10.56 -9.88
CA LEU A 60 -4.38 9.45 -10.38
C LEU A 60 -3.47 8.36 -10.91
N TYR A 61 -3.67 7.15 -10.42
CA TYR A 61 -3.01 5.96 -10.90
C TYR A 61 -4.00 5.12 -11.70
N GLN A 62 -3.67 4.89 -12.97
CA GLN A 62 -4.31 3.86 -13.76
C GLN A 62 -3.32 2.70 -13.89
N VAL A 63 -3.66 1.57 -13.28
CA VAL A 63 -2.77 0.42 -13.15
C VAL A 63 -3.27 -0.71 -14.03
N GLU A 64 -2.42 -1.16 -14.95
CA GLU A 64 -2.70 -2.28 -15.83
C GLU A 64 -2.76 -3.60 -15.06
N THR A 65 -3.56 -4.52 -15.56
CA THR A 65 -3.81 -5.81 -14.89
C THR A 65 -2.59 -6.70 -14.89
N SER A 66 -2.28 -7.26 -13.73
CA SER A 66 -1.29 -8.30 -13.53
C SER A 66 -1.96 -9.62 -13.14
N LYS A 67 -1.19 -10.71 -13.20
CA LYS A 67 -1.65 -12.07 -12.86
C LYS A 67 -0.82 -12.66 -11.74
N LEU A 68 -1.44 -13.56 -10.98
CA LEU A 68 -0.74 -14.43 -10.04
C LEU A 68 -0.31 -15.75 -10.78
N PRO A 69 0.87 -16.30 -10.49
CA PRO A 69 1.89 -15.78 -9.57
C PRO A 69 2.49 -14.45 -10.08
N PHE A 70 2.75 -13.52 -9.16
CA PHE A 70 3.33 -12.21 -9.46
C PHE A 70 4.76 -12.12 -8.91
N THR A 71 5.71 -11.77 -9.78
CA THR A 71 7.11 -11.53 -9.37
C THR A 71 7.28 -10.06 -8.98
N VAL A 72 7.85 -9.82 -7.82
CA VAL A 72 8.14 -8.48 -7.32
C VAL A 72 9.54 -8.08 -7.77
N ASP A 73 9.64 -7.04 -8.58
CA ASP A 73 10.90 -6.55 -9.12
C ASP A 73 11.49 -5.41 -8.27
N CYS A 74 10.63 -4.65 -7.59
CA CYS A 74 11.02 -3.49 -6.81
C CYS A 74 10.16 -3.33 -5.57
N LEU A 75 10.76 -2.81 -4.51
CA LEU A 75 10.08 -2.20 -3.36
C LEU A 75 10.49 -0.73 -3.29
N GLU A 76 9.55 0.12 -2.94
CA GLU A 76 9.78 1.54 -2.71
C GLU A 76 9.35 1.94 -1.29
N ARG A 77 9.87 3.06 -0.80
CA ARG A 77 9.38 3.69 0.43
C ARG A 77 9.40 5.20 0.28
N HIS A 78 8.53 5.86 1.03
CA HIS A 78 8.47 7.32 1.13
C HIS A 78 8.87 7.73 2.56
N PRO A 79 10.16 8.03 2.82
CA PRO A 79 10.64 8.22 4.19
C PRO A 79 10.01 9.41 4.90
N LEU A 80 9.59 10.40 4.13
CA LEU A 80 9.12 11.70 4.62
C LEU A 80 7.59 11.87 4.62
N SER A 81 6.85 10.86 4.17
CA SER A 81 5.39 10.93 4.08
C SER A 81 4.73 9.56 4.19
N CYS A 82 3.54 9.52 4.80
CA CYS A 82 2.60 8.45 4.52
C CYS A 82 2.10 8.55 3.07
N GLN A 83 1.63 7.42 2.51
CA GLN A 83 1.05 7.39 1.17
C GLN A 83 -0.29 6.66 1.20
N ILE A 84 -1.32 7.31 0.66
CA ILE A 84 -2.69 6.79 0.68
C ILE A 84 -3.11 6.43 -0.74
N PHE A 85 -3.60 5.22 -0.93
CA PHE A 85 -4.28 4.82 -2.15
C PHE A 85 -5.76 4.58 -1.87
N THR A 86 -6.62 5.30 -2.60
CA THR A 86 -8.08 5.17 -2.48
C THR A 86 -8.67 4.69 -3.81
N PRO A 87 -9.30 3.50 -3.83
CA PRO A 87 -9.93 2.99 -5.04
C PRO A 87 -11.04 3.90 -5.55
N MET A 88 -11.03 4.18 -6.85
CA MET A 88 -12.13 4.82 -7.60
C MET A 88 -12.84 3.80 -8.48
N ARG A 89 -12.08 2.88 -9.08
CA ARG A 89 -12.56 1.73 -9.82
C ARG A 89 -11.59 0.58 -9.60
N CYS A 90 -12.03 -0.43 -8.88
CA CYS A 90 -11.17 -1.55 -8.51
C CYS A 90 -12.01 -2.78 -8.17
N ALA A 91 -11.68 -3.92 -8.74
CA ALA A 91 -12.17 -5.21 -8.25
C ALA A 91 -11.27 -5.68 -7.10
N ARG A 92 -10.01 -6.05 -7.41
CA ARG A 92 -9.00 -6.45 -6.43
C ARG A 92 -7.64 -5.83 -6.79
N TYR A 93 -6.85 -5.60 -5.75
CA TYR A 93 -5.46 -5.17 -5.90
C TYR A 93 -4.56 -5.93 -4.93
N LEU A 94 -3.28 -6.03 -5.29
CA LEU A 94 -2.28 -6.72 -4.49
C LEU A 94 -1.42 -5.68 -3.75
N VAL A 95 -1.21 -5.92 -2.48
CA VAL A 95 -0.36 -5.13 -1.58
C VAL A 95 0.78 -6.02 -1.11
N ILE A 96 2.02 -5.58 -1.32
CA ILE A 96 3.21 -6.29 -0.85
C ILE A 96 4.02 -5.32 0.00
N VAL A 97 4.35 -5.73 1.22
CA VAL A 97 5.07 -4.90 2.19
C VAL A 97 6.19 -5.69 2.84
N ALA A 98 7.23 -4.98 3.28
CA ALA A 98 8.32 -5.56 4.06
C ALA A 98 8.67 -4.63 5.23
N PRO A 99 9.02 -5.20 6.41
CA PRO A 99 9.62 -4.41 7.47
C PRO A 99 10.99 -3.86 7.04
N THR A 100 11.46 -2.81 7.70
CA THR A 100 12.83 -2.33 7.53
C THR A 100 13.78 -3.20 8.34
N GLY A 101 14.79 -3.77 7.68
CA GLY A 101 15.84 -4.56 8.31
C GLY A 101 16.89 -3.71 9.03
N ALA A 102 17.83 -4.38 9.69
CA ALA A 102 18.88 -3.71 10.47
C ALA A 102 19.87 -2.88 9.61
N ASP A 103 19.96 -3.18 8.31
CA ASP A 103 20.77 -2.47 7.32
C ASP A 103 20.00 -1.36 6.57
N ASP A 104 18.84 -0.97 7.09
CA ASP A 104 17.91 0.02 6.53
C ASP A 104 17.31 -0.38 5.17
N LYS A 105 17.43 -1.65 4.78
CA LYS A 105 16.82 -2.22 3.57
C LYS A 105 15.54 -2.99 3.91
N PRO A 106 14.72 -3.36 2.91
CA PRO A 106 13.56 -4.19 3.17
C PRO A 106 13.97 -5.58 3.66
N ASP A 107 13.39 -6.01 4.77
CA ASP A 107 13.55 -7.38 5.27
C ASP A 107 12.64 -8.33 4.48
N LEU A 108 13.18 -8.86 3.40
CA LEU A 108 12.46 -9.78 2.52
C LEU A 108 12.05 -11.08 3.21
N ALA A 109 12.75 -11.47 4.31
CA ALA A 109 12.40 -12.67 5.06
C ALA A 109 11.07 -12.51 5.83
N HIS A 110 10.64 -11.31 6.12
CA HIS A 110 9.39 -11.00 6.82
C HIS A 110 8.39 -10.22 5.95
N ALA A 111 8.61 -10.18 4.63
CA ALA A 111 7.66 -9.58 3.70
C ALA A 111 6.31 -10.31 3.74
N LEU A 112 5.23 -9.56 3.57
CA LEU A 112 3.85 -10.03 3.53
C LEU A 112 3.17 -9.57 2.24
N ALA A 113 2.17 -10.34 1.82
CA ALA A 113 1.31 -9.99 0.69
C ALA A 113 -0.15 -10.04 1.09
N PHE A 114 -0.95 -9.09 0.57
CA PHE A 114 -2.38 -8.98 0.84
C PHE A 114 -3.16 -8.72 -0.44
N ILE A 115 -4.39 -9.19 -0.48
CA ILE A 115 -5.35 -8.84 -1.52
C ILE A 115 -6.40 -7.90 -0.91
N GLY A 116 -6.45 -6.68 -1.43
CA GLY A 116 -7.45 -5.68 -1.11
C GLY A 116 -8.58 -5.65 -2.14
N SER A 117 -9.69 -5.06 -1.75
CA SER A 117 -10.88 -4.87 -2.59
C SER A 117 -11.13 -3.39 -2.87
N GLY A 118 -12.04 -3.10 -3.81
CA GLY A 118 -12.45 -1.74 -4.13
C GLY A 118 -13.15 -0.99 -2.98
N GLU A 119 -13.48 -1.65 -1.89
CA GLU A 119 -14.07 -1.03 -0.69
C GLU A 119 -13.03 -0.66 0.37
N GLN A 120 -11.77 -1.01 0.14
CA GLN A 120 -10.66 -0.82 1.07
C GLN A 120 -9.64 0.17 0.48
N ALA A 121 -9.45 1.30 1.11
CA ALA A 121 -8.30 2.15 0.88
C ALA A 121 -7.19 1.78 1.87
N ILE A 122 -5.93 2.01 1.48
CA ILE A 122 -4.75 1.78 2.34
C ILE A 122 -4.00 3.08 2.55
N CYS A 123 -3.39 3.19 3.71
CA CYS A 123 -2.43 4.23 4.04
C CYS A 123 -1.15 3.54 4.50
N TYR A 124 -0.11 3.54 3.69
CA TYR A 124 1.23 3.14 4.13
C TYR A 124 1.78 4.19 5.10
N GLY A 125 2.35 3.75 6.21
CA GLY A 125 3.11 4.63 7.11
C GLY A 125 4.35 5.19 6.44
N ALA A 126 4.84 6.34 6.90
CA ALA A 126 6.09 6.91 6.39
C ALA A 126 7.25 5.91 6.54
N GLY A 127 8.03 5.72 5.48
CA GLY A 127 9.18 4.82 5.44
C GLY A 127 8.88 3.33 5.31
N VAL A 128 7.62 2.94 5.15
CA VAL A 128 7.25 1.54 4.96
C VAL A 128 7.61 1.07 3.55
N TRP A 129 8.41 0.01 3.46
CA TRP A 129 8.74 -0.65 2.21
C TRP A 129 7.53 -1.37 1.63
N HIS A 130 7.19 -1.04 0.39
CA HIS A 130 6.05 -1.64 -0.33
C HIS A 130 6.34 -1.75 -1.82
N ALA A 131 5.70 -2.71 -2.49
CA ALA A 131 5.76 -2.77 -3.95
C ALA A 131 4.87 -1.68 -4.57
N PRO A 132 5.24 -1.16 -5.76
CA PRO A 132 4.31 -0.37 -6.57
C PRO A 132 2.96 -1.06 -6.72
N MET A 133 1.89 -0.27 -6.86
CA MET A 133 0.51 -0.77 -6.93
C MET A 133 0.32 -1.81 -8.03
N VAL A 134 -0.31 -2.94 -7.69
CA VAL A 134 -0.57 -4.05 -8.60
C VAL A 134 -2.07 -4.28 -8.71
N ALA A 135 -2.61 -4.16 -9.90
CA ALA A 135 -4.02 -4.48 -10.20
C ALA A 135 -4.21 -5.97 -10.47
N LEU A 136 -5.30 -6.54 -9.95
CA LEU A 136 -5.75 -7.90 -10.26
C LEU A 136 -7.11 -7.83 -10.97
N ASP A 137 -7.39 -8.83 -11.81
CA ASP A 137 -8.67 -9.05 -12.52
C ASP A 137 -8.97 -8.03 -13.64
N ASP A 138 -8.87 -6.72 -13.39
CA ASP A 138 -9.16 -5.65 -14.34
C ASP A 138 -8.27 -4.43 -14.04
N ILE A 139 -8.27 -3.45 -14.93
CA ILE A 139 -7.61 -2.16 -14.73
C ILE A 139 -8.15 -1.49 -13.47
N VAL A 140 -7.23 -1.10 -12.61
CA VAL A 140 -7.53 -0.38 -11.38
C VAL A 140 -7.29 1.11 -11.57
N VAL A 141 -8.22 1.94 -11.09
CA VAL A 141 -8.03 3.40 -10.98
C VAL A 141 -8.10 3.77 -9.51
N MET A 142 -7.07 4.45 -9.02
CA MET A 142 -6.98 4.94 -7.65
C MET A 142 -6.56 6.40 -7.60
N THR A 143 -6.96 7.12 -6.55
CA THR A 143 -6.24 8.32 -6.15
C THR A 143 -5.07 7.91 -5.26
N MET A 144 -3.93 8.52 -5.48
CA MET A 144 -2.79 8.53 -4.56
C MET A 144 -2.73 9.89 -3.88
N THR A 145 -2.56 9.90 -2.57
CA THR A 145 -2.39 11.13 -1.78
C THR A 145 -1.18 10.97 -0.87
N MET A 146 -0.27 11.93 -0.92
CA MET A 146 0.89 12.01 -0.04
C MET A 146 1.36 13.47 0.08
N TRP A 147 2.47 13.70 0.75
CA TRP A 147 3.15 15.00 0.84
C TRP A 147 4.54 14.87 0.26
N GLU A 148 4.91 15.80 -0.63
CA GLU A 148 6.16 15.75 -1.39
C GLU A 148 6.92 17.08 -1.30
N PHE A 149 8.24 16.99 -1.44
CA PHE A 149 9.12 18.14 -1.70
C PHE A 149 9.33 18.36 -3.20
N GLY A 150 9.00 17.37 -4.04
CA GLY A 150 9.22 17.37 -5.48
C GLY A 150 10.67 17.07 -5.87
N ASP A 151 11.39 16.30 -5.05
CA ASP A 151 12.77 15.91 -5.30
C ASP A 151 13.08 14.47 -4.86
N ALA A 152 14.33 14.04 -4.99
CA ALA A 152 14.77 12.67 -4.73
C ALA A 152 14.58 12.19 -3.26
N ARG A 153 14.22 13.08 -2.34
CA ARG A 153 13.93 12.71 -0.94
C ARG A 153 12.57 12.05 -0.79
N ASP A 154 11.69 12.19 -1.77
CA ASP A 154 10.30 11.75 -1.67
C ASP A 154 10.15 10.24 -1.88
N CYS A 155 11.11 9.59 -2.54
CA CYS A 155 11.04 8.15 -2.82
C CYS A 155 12.44 7.51 -2.78
N GLU A 156 12.52 6.36 -2.15
CA GLU A 156 13.67 5.46 -2.21
C GLU A 156 13.22 4.13 -2.81
N GLU A 157 14.01 3.59 -3.73
CA GLU A 157 13.73 2.31 -4.39
C GLU A 157 14.75 1.24 -4.01
N PHE A 158 14.28 0.03 -3.88
CA PHE A 158 15.09 -1.18 -3.68
C PHE A 158 14.73 -2.22 -4.74
N TRP A 159 15.63 -2.39 -5.72
CA TRP A 159 15.46 -3.36 -6.79
C TRP A 159 15.90 -4.75 -6.35
N LEU A 160 15.03 -5.75 -6.54
CA LEU A 160 15.29 -7.13 -6.19
C LEU A 160 16.12 -7.79 -7.27
N ALA A 161 17.11 -8.59 -6.86
CA ALA A 161 17.87 -9.38 -7.81
C ALA A 161 17.00 -10.47 -8.45
N PRO A 162 17.11 -10.72 -9.76
CA PRO A 162 16.22 -11.64 -10.48
C PRO A 162 16.17 -13.06 -9.92
N ASP A 163 17.20 -13.47 -9.18
CA ASP A 163 17.35 -14.80 -8.61
C ASP A 163 17.09 -14.90 -7.10
N HIS A 164 16.79 -13.76 -6.44
CA HIS A 164 16.53 -13.67 -5.00
C HIS A 164 15.28 -12.81 -4.68
N GLY A 165 14.35 -12.73 -5.60
CA GLY A 165 13.14 -11.93 -5.47
C GLY A 165 12.03 -12.60 -4.65
N LEU A 166 10.91 -11.88 -4.58
CA LEU A 166 9.66 -12.36 -4.01
C LEU A 166 8.73 -12.80 -5.14
N VAL A 167 8.00 -13.88 -4.93
CA VAL A 167 6.91 -14.31 -5.83
C VAL A 167 5.65 -14.48 -5.01
N VAL A 168 4.60 -13.77 -5.38
CA VAL A 168 3.30 -13.86 -4.70
C VAL A 168 2.44 -14.89 -5.42
N GLN A 169 1.89 -15.81 -4.64
CA GLN A 169 0.90 -16.80 -5.08
C GLN A 169 -0.48 -16.50 -4.50
N PRO A 170 -1.54 -17.06 -5.12
CA PRO A 170 -2.90 -16.94 -4.59
C PRO A 170 -3.02 -17.44 -3.15
#